data_998e4c1724017e99c08ad003c1cd71a8
#
_entry.id   998e4c1724017e99c08ad003c1cd71a8
#
_cell.length_a   1.000
_cell.length_b   1.000
_cell.length_c   1.000
_cell.angle_alpha   90.00
_cell.angle_beta   90.00
_cell.angle_gamma   90.00
#
_symmetry.space_group_name_H-M   'P 1'
#
loop_
_entity.id
_entity.type
_entity.pdbx_description
1 polymer ?
#
loop_
_entity_poly.entity_id
_entity_poly.type
_entity_poly.pdbx_seq_one_letter_code
_entity_poly.pdbx_strand_id
1 'polypeptide(L)'
;KEFKVGICNYVDDASLNQIVENIQSRLSEIGAAQGVTFKISYDNCNADANLMAQIISNFIADDVDLMVGVATPVAMAMQAATAGKDIPVIFAAVSDPVGAELVNSLDAPGANITGTSDYLDTAAIINLIFAANPNAKKIGLLYDMGQDSSTTPIAEAKKQLAARGVT
;
A
#
# COMPACT_ATOMS: atom_id res chain seq x y z
N LYS A 1 25.33 14.69 -3.53
CA LYS A 1 25.03 13.68 -2.53
C LYS A 1 24.17 12.60 -3.16
N GLU A 2 24.46 11.33 -2.87
CA GLU A 2 23.70 10.17 -3.34
C GLU A 2 22.88 9.61 -2.18
N PHE A 3 21.62 9.22 -2.49
CA PHE A 3 20.74 8.50 -1.59
C PHE A 3 20.32 7.18 -2.23
N LYS A 4 20.33 6.10 -1.47
CA LYS A 4 19.88 4.78 -1.91
C LYS A 4 18.42 4.58 -1.52
N VAL A 5 17.57 4.19 -2.46
CA VAL A 5 16.14 3.96 -2.25
C VAL A 5 15.78 2.54 -2.68
N GLY A 6 15.26 1.75 -1.76
CA GLY A 6 14.71 0.42 -2.07
C GLY A 6 13.21 0.51 -2.31
N ILE A 7 12.73 0.08 -3.46
CA ILE A 7 11.30 0.02 -3.81
C ILE A 7 10.90 -1.43 -4.02
N CYS A 8 9.92 -1.90 -3.26
CA CYS A 8 9.31 -3.22 -3.48
C CYS A 8 7.85 -3.06 -3.87
N ASN A 9 7.49 -3.64 -5.03
CA ASN A 9 6.11 -3.76 -5.48
C ASN A 9 5.56 -5.14 -5.10
N TYR A 10 4.26 -5.21 -4.73
CA TYR A 10 3.64 -6.45 -4.30
C TYR A 10 3.42 -7.44 -5.46
N VAL A 11 2.88 -6.96 -6.58
CA VAL A 11 2.50 -7.81 -7.71
C VAL A 11 2.55 -7.02 -9.02
N ASP A 12 2.70 -7.71 -10.12
CA ASP A 12 2.62 -7.12 -11.47
C ASP A 12 1.15 -6.79 -11.79
N ASP A 13 0.76 -5.56 -11.48
CA ASP A 13 -0.54 -4.97 -11.72
C ASP A 13 -0.38 -3.58 -12.34
N ALA A 14 -1.19 -3.25 -13.32
CA ALA A 14 -1.06 -2.01 -14.10
C ALA A 14 -1.11 -0.75 -13.21
N SER A 15 -1.99 -0.73 -12.19
CA SER A 15 -2.14 0.42 -11.29
C SER A 15 -0.93 0.56 -10.37
N LEU A 16 -0.46 -0.56 -9.80
CA LEU A 16 0.72 -0.57 -8.93
C LEU A 16 1.99 -0.24 -9.70
N ASN A 17 2.14 -0.74 -10.92
CA ASN A 17 3.26 -0.41 -11.80
C ASN A 17 3.30 1.08 -12.12
N GLN A 18 2.15 1.69 -12.41
CA GLN A 18 2.05 3.13 -12.64
C GLN A 18 2.47 3.95 -11.42
N ILE A 19 2.13 3.49 -10.21
CA ILE A 19 2.58 4.13 -8.96
C ILE A 19 4.11 4.09 -8.87
N VAL A 20 4.72 2.92 -9.09
CA VAL A 20 6.18 2.75 -9.07
C VAL A 20 6.87 3.66 -10.09
N GLU A 21 6.38 3.68 -11.34
CA GLU A 21 6.92 4.52 -12.41
C GLU A 21 6.86 6.01 -12.03
N ASN A 22 5.75 6.47 -11.48
CA ASN A 22 5.60 7.87 -11.04
C ASN A 22 6.51 8.20 -9.85
N ILE A 23 6.69 7.29 -8.89
CA ILE A 23 7.64 7.48 -7.79
C ILE A 23 9.06 7.64 -8.33
N GLN A 24 9.50 6.77 -9.22
CA GLN A 24 10.84 6.82 -9.82
C GLN A 24 11.05 8.10 -10.63
N SER A 25 10.07 8.47 -11.46
CA SER A 25 10.09 9.69 -12.23
C SER A 25 10.21 10.93 -11.32
N ARG A 26 9.39 10.98 -10.26
CA ARG A 26 9.39 12.11 -9.35
C ARG A 26 10.67 12.21 -8.54
N LEU A 27 11.26 11.10 -8.11
CA LEU A 27 12.58 11.11 -7.46
C LEU A 27 13.66 11.65 -8.40
N SER A 28 13.62 11.27 -9.68
CA SER A 28 14.55 11.81 -10.68
C SER A 28 14.43 13.34 -10.85
N GLU A 29 13.18 13.85 -10.93
CA GLU A 29 12.91 15.30 -11.02
C GLU A 29 13.40 16.05 -9.76
N ILE A 30 13.12 15.52 -8.57
CA ILE A 30 13.57 16.10 -7.30
C ILE A 30 15.10 16.08 -7.23
N GLY A 31 15.73 15.00 -7.66
CA GLY A 31 17.18 14.86 -7.71
C GLY A 31 17.81 15.95 -8.59
N ALA A 32 17.27 16.13 -9.80
CA ALA A 32 17.73 17.18 -10.72
C ALA A 32 17.55 18.59 -10.15
N ALA A 33 16.41 18.85 -9.50
CA ALA A 33 16.10 20.17 -8.93
C ALA A 33 16.98 20.50 -7.71
N GLN A 34 17.34 19.49 -6.89
CA GLN A 34 18.10 19.66 -5.65
C GLN A 34 19.60 19.36 -5.77
N GLY A 35 20.07 18.93 -6.94
CA GLY A 35 21.47 18.57 -7.14
C GLY A 35 21.89 17.33 -6.35
N VAL A 36 20.97 16.36 -6.18
CA VAL A 36 21.22 15.07 -5.53
C VAL A 36 20.88 13.92 -6.48
N THR A 37 21.38 12.73 -6.17
CA THR A 37 21.10 11.52 -6.96
C THR A 37 20.34 10.54 -6.07
N PHE A 38 19.26 9.96 -6.60
CA PHE A 38 18.60 8.81 -5.98
C PHE A 38 19.00 7.54 -6.75
N LYS A 39 19.75 6.66 -6.09
CA LYS A 39 20.07 5.33 -6.61
C LYS A 39 18.94 4.38 -6.21
N ILE A 40 18.11 4.01 -7.17
CA ILE A 40 16.92 3.19 -6.92
C ILE A 40 17.24 1.72 -7.18
N SER A 41 16.95 0.87 -6.18
CA SER A 41 16.86 -0.58 -6.29
C SER A 41 15.38 -0.96 -6.30
N TYR A 42 14.89 -1.50 -7.39
CA TYR A 42 13.48 -1.89 -7.55
C TYR A 42 13.35 -3.40 -7.76
N ASP A 43 12.42 -3.99 -7.05
CA ASP A 43 12.01 -5.38 -7.21
C ASP A 43 10.50 -5.57 -7.04
N ASN A 44 9.98 -6.67 -7.61
CA ASN A 44 8.59 -7.08 -7.46
C ASN A 44 8.56 -8.46 -6.78
N CYS A 45 7.83 -8.57 -5.68
CA CYS A 45 7.78 -9.83 -4.93
C CYS A 45 6.74 -10.83 -5.45
N ASN A 46 5.97 -10.49 -6.49
CA ASN A 46 5.00 -11.38 -7.14
C ASN A 46 4.03 -12.06 -6.16
N ALA A 47 3.61 -11.35 -5.12
CA ALA A 47 2.79 -11.86 -4.02
C ALA A 47 3.39 -13.06 -3.26
N ASP A 48 4.71 -13.28 -3.38
CA ASP A 48 5.44 -14.33 -2.66
C ASP A 48 6.09 -13.76 -1.39
N ALA A 49 5.67 -14.28 -0.23
CA ALA A 49 6.13 -13.80 1.07
C ALA A 49 7.64 -14.06 1.31
N ASN A 50 8.18 -15.15 0.77
CA ASN A 50 9.62 -15.46 0.93
C ASN A 50 10.46 -14.53 0.07
N LEU A 51 10.05 -14.30 -1.19
CA LEU A 51 10.71 -13.36 -2.08
C LEU A 51 10.65 -11.94 -1.51
N MET A 52 9.48 -11.53 -0.98
CA MET A 52 9.31 -10.24 -0.32
C MET A 52 10.29 -10.05 0.86
N ALA A 53 10.38 -11.06 1.74
CA ALA A 53 11.32 -11.03 2.87
C ALA A 53 12.78 -10.94 2.40
N GLN A 54 13.14 -11.65 1.33
CA GLN A 54 14.48 -11.60 0.75
C GLN A 54 14.80 -10.23 0.15
N ILE A 55 13.88 -9.63 -0.62
CA ILE A 55 14.04 -8.29 -1.20
C ILE A 55 14.28 -7.25 -0.09
N ILE A 56 13.46 -7.27 0.95
CA ILE A 56 13.59 -6.34 2.07
C ILE A 56 14.92 -6.54 2.82
N SER A 57 15.33 -7.79 3.01
CA SER A 57 16.62 -8.12 3.62
C SER A 57 17.80 -7.61 2.78
N ASN A 58 17.71 -7.70 1.46
CA ASN A 58 18.72 -7.15 0.56
C ASN A 58 18.81 -5.62 0.67
N PHE A 59 17.68 -4.91 0.74
CA PHE A 59 17.67 -3.46 0.94
C PHE A 59 18.36 -3.07 2.25
N ILE A 60 18.13 -3.83 3.33
CA ILE A 60 18.80 -3.59 4.62
C ILE A 60 20.32 -3.85 4.49
N ALA A 61 20.72 -4.92 3.81
CA ALA A 61 22.14 -5.27 3.62
C ALA A 61 22.87 -4.26 2.71
N ASP A 62 22.16 -3.62 1.79
CA ASP A 62 22.70 -2.58 0.91
C ASP A 62 22.75 -1.19 1.57
N ASP A 63 22.34 -1.09 2.84
CA ASP A 63 22.28 0.17 3.60
C ASP A 63 21.47 1.24 2.84
N VAL A 64 20.21 0.94 2.50
CA VAL A 64 19.34 1.94 1.86
C VAL A 64 18.97 3.05 2.84
N ASP A 65 18.93 4.29 2.34
CA ASP A 65 18.52 5.47 3.12
C ASP A 65 17.00 5.57 3.30
N LEU A 66 16.23 4.87 2.45
CA LEU A 66 14.77 4.91 2.43
C LEU A 66 14.22 3.63 1.79
N MET A 67 13.13 3.11 2.34
CA MET A 67 12.35 2.06 1.69
C MET A 67 10.99 2.58 1.25
N VAL A 68 10.51 2.09 0.10
CA VAL A 68 9.16 2.35 -0.41
C VAL A 68 8.45 1.01 -0.60
N GLY A 69 7.37 0.80 0.14
CA GLY A 69 6.53 -0.39 0.05
C GLY A 69 5.23 -0.09 -0.70
N VAL A 70 5.01 -0.76 -1.83
CA VAL A 70 3.79 -0.60 -2.63
C VAL A 70 2.83 -1.73 -2.33
N ALA A 71 1.65 -1.40 -1.85
CA ALA A 71 0.59 -2.20 -1.29
C ALA A 71 0.78 -2.62 0.18
N THR A 72 -0.34 -2.89 0.86
CA THR A 72 -0.39 -3.17 2.30
C THR A 72 0.55 -4.28 2.76
N PRO A 73 0.62 -5.47 2.10
CA PRO A 73 1.49 -6.54 2.57
C PRO A 73 2.97 -6.17 2.59
N VAL A 74 3.43 -5.40 1.59
CA VAL A 74 4.83 -4.94 1.53
C VAL A 74 5.12 -3.92 2.62
N ALA A 75 4.20 -2.97 2.83
CA ALA A 75 4.33 -1.96 3.88
C ALA A 75 4.46 -2.59 5.26
N MET A 76 3.61 -3.59 5.57
CA MET A 76 3.64 -4.34 6.83
C MET A 76 4.96 -5.10 7.01
N ALA A 77 5.43 -5.77 5.95
CA ALA A 77 6.70 -6.49 5.99
C ALA A 77 7.91 -5.55 6.20
N MET A 78 7.91 -4.38 5.54
CA MET A 78 8.95 -3.37 5.74
C MET A 78 8.91 -2.78 7.14
N GLN A 79 7.73 -2.47 7.69
CA GLN A 79 7.56 -2.00 9.07
C GLN A 79 8.18 -2.99 10.05
N ALA A 80 7.84 -4.27 9.93
CA ALA A 80 8.37 -5.32 10.79
C ALA A 80 9.90 -5.45 10.67
N ALA A 81 10.43 -5.41 9.45
CA ALA A 81 11.86 -5.57 9.17
C ALA A 81 12.71 -4.36 9.61
N THR A 82 12.11 -3.17 9.67
CA THR A 82 12.79 -1.93 10.08
C THR A 82 12.55 -1.56 11.55
N ALA A 83 11.84 -2.39 12.31
CA ALA A 83 11.62 -2.17 13.73
C ALA A 83 12.95 -2.02 14.48
N GLY A 84 13.12 -0.88 15.17
CA GLY A 84 14.37 -0.56 15.89
C GLY A 84 15.55 -0.18 15.00
N LYS A 85 15.34 0.04 13.70
CA LYS A 85 16.35 0.55 12.76
C LYS A 85 16.03 2.01 12.38
N ASP A 86 17.06 2.75 12.02
CA ASP A 86 16.93 4.13 11.53
C ASP A 86 16.76 4.15 10.00
N ILE A 87 15.79 3.38 9.50
CA ILE A 87 15.44 3.33 8.09
C ILE A 87 13.98 3.78 7.95
N PRO A 88 13.73 4.95 7.37
CA PRO A 88 12.36 5.40 7.11
C PRO A 88 11.69 4.55 6.03
N VAL A 89 10.38 4.34 6.19
CA VAL A 89 9.54 3.61 5.24
C VAL A 89 8.43 4.52 4.74
N ILE A 90 8.25 4.55 3.42
CA ILE A 90 7.12 5.21 2.79
C ILE A 90 6.23 4.12 2.18
N PHE A 91 4.96 4.09 2.56
CA PHE A 91 3.99 3.22 1.89
C PHE A 91 3.23 3.97 0.80
N ALA A 92 2.85 3.25 -0.25
CA ALA A 92 1.95 3.70 -1.29
C ALA A 92 0.89 2.63 -1.55
N ALA A 93 -0.31 3.03 -1.98
CA ALA A 93 -1.43 2.13 -2.22
C ALA A 93 -1.78 1.25 -1.00
N VAL A 94 -1.96 1.89 0.15
CA VAL A 94 -2.45 1.22 1.37
C VAL A 94 -3.85 1.75 1.68
N SER A 95 -4.85 0.87 1.62
CA SER A 95 -6.26 1.28 1.73
C SER A 95 -6.64 1.73 3.14
N ASP A 96 -6.13 1.07 4.16
CA ASP A 96 -6.41 1.37 5.57
C ASP A 96 -5.12 1.29 6.40
N PRO A 97 -4.28 2.32 6.39
CA PRO A 97 -3.00 2.28 7.11
C PRO A 97 -3.16 2.28 8.63
N VAL A 98 -4.29 2.74 9.17
CA VAL A 98 -4.59 2.67 10.62
C VAL A 98 -5.07 1.28 10.98
N GLY A 99 -5.99 0.70 10.22
CA GLY A 99 -6.47 -0.67 10.44
C GLY A 99 -5.39 -1.73 10.22
N ALA A 100 -4.42 -1.47 9.37
CA ALA A 100 -3.23 -2.30 9.17
C ALA A 100 -2.13 -2.05 10.21
N GLU A 101 -2.39 -1.21 11.22
CA GLU A 101 -1.45 -0.86 12.30
C GLU A 101 -0.09 -0.30 11.80
N LEU A 102 -0.07 0.28 10.60
CA LEU A 102 1.12 0.93 10.05
C LEU A 102 1.35 2.30 10.68
N VAL A 103 0.29 3.01 11.00
CA VAL A 103 0.33 4.33 11.62
C VAL A 103 -0.70 4.44 12.75
N ASN A 104 -0.43 5.27 13.74
CA ASN A 104 -1.37 5.51 14.84
C ASN A 104 -2.62 6.28 14.38
N SER A 105 -2.42 7.24 13.49
CA SER A 105 -3.46 8.00 12.80
C SER A 105 -2.92 8.58 11.50
N LEU A 106 -3.80 9.07 10.63
CA LEU A 106 -3.39 9.69 9.37
C LEU A 106 -2.61 11.00 9.58
N ASP A 107 -2.94 11.76 10.63
CA ASP A 107 -2.29 13.04 10.93
C ASP A 107 -1.01 12.89 11.76
N ALA A 108 -0.88 11.78 12.51
CA ALA A 108 0.25 11.52 13.39
C ALA A 108 0.66 10.04 13.30
N PRO A 109 1.50 9.67 12.33
CA PRO A 109 1.92 8.29 12.11
C PRO A 109 2.55 7.61 13.32
N GLY A 110 3.41 8.30 14.05
CA GLY A 110 3.94 7.87 15.35
C GLY A 110 5.15 6.93 15.31
N ALA A 111 5.63 6.57 14.12
CA ALA A 111 6.79 5.69 13.92
C ALA A 111 7.62 6.12 12.70
N ASN A 112 8.60 5.29 12.30
CA ASN A 112 9.46 5.53 11.12
C ASN A 112 8.74 5.24 9.78
N ILE A 113 7.41 5.12 9.78
CA ILE A 113 6.62 4.79 8.58
C ILE A 113 5.51 5.80 8.37
N THR A 114 5.34 6.24 7.13
CA THR A 114 4.25 7.11 6.67
C THR A 114 4.01 6.85 5.18
N GLY A 115 3.02 7.50 4.58
CA GLY A 115 2.78 7.30 3.14
C GLY A 115 1.47 7.87 2.63
N THR A 116 0.98 7.28 1.55
CA THR A 116 -0.27 7.67 0.89
C THR A 116 -1.29 6.54 0.95
N SER A 117 -2.51 6.88 1.41
CA SER A 117 -3.64 5.96 1.40
C SER A 117 -4.37 6.03 0.06
N ASP A 118 -4.84 4.86 -0.41
CA ASP A 118 -5.80 4.71 -1.50
C ASP A 118 -7.18 4.31 -0.94
N TYR A 119 -7.64 5.01 0.09
CA TYR A 119 -8.90 4.74 0.77
C TYR A 119 -10.04 4.44 -0.20
N LEU A 120 -10.73 3.32 0.04
CA LEU A 120 -11.87 2.87 -0.75
C LEU A 120 -13.18 3.34 -0.11
N ASP A 121 -13.89 4.28 -0.74
CA ASP A 121 -15.23 4.68 -0.33
C ASP A 121 -16.26 3.59 -0.69
N THR A 122 -16.36 2.59 0.17
CA THR A 122 -17.31 1.48 0.00
C THR A 122 -18.75 1.96 -0.08
N ALA A 123 -19.10 3.03 0.63
CA ALA A 123 -20.45 3.60 0.59
C ALA A 123 -20.78 4.16 -0.80
N ALA A 124 -19.86 4.88 -1.42
CA ALA A 124 -20.02 5.40 -2.77
C ALA A 124 -20.19 4.27 -3.79
N ILE A 125 -19.39 3.19 -3.66
CA ILE A 125 -19.51 2.02 -4.55
C ILE A 125 -20.88 1.35 -4.41
N ILE A 126 -21.34 1.08 -3.19
CA ILE A 126 -22.67 0.50 -2.95
C ILE A 126 -23.76 1.41 -3.49
N ASN A 127 -23.67 2.73 -3.30
CA ASN A 127 -24.63 3.68 -3.86
C ASN A 127 -24.64 3.63 -5.39
N LEU A 128 -23.50 3.51 -6.04
CA LEU A 128 -23.40 3.40 -7.50
C LEU A 128 -24.06 2.12 -8.02
N ILE A 129 -23.90 0.99 -7.33
CA ILE A 129 -24.58 -0.27 -7.66
C ILE A 129 -26.11 -0.06 -7.67
N PHE A 130 -26.65 0.56 -6.62
CA PHE A 130 -28.10 0.81 -6.53
C PHE A 130 -28.59 1.93 -7.46
N ALA A 131 -27.74 2.86 -7.86
CA ALA A 131 -28.07 3.82 -8.91
C ALA A 131 -28.23 3.11 -10.27
N ALA A 132 -27.37 2.13 -10.55
CA ALA A 132 -27.44 1.33 -11.77
C ALA A 132 -28.57 0.28 -11.73
N ASN A 133 -28.82 -0.34 -10.57
CA ASN A 133 -29.85 -1.34 -10.38
C ASN A 133 -30.60 -1.16 -9.04
N PRO A 134 -31.61 -0.28 -8.99
CA PRO A 134 -32.35 0.02 -7.75
C PRO A 134 -33.06 -1.19 -7.12
N ASN A 135 -33.32 -2.23 -7.90
CA ASN A 135 -34.06 -3.41 -7.46
C ASN A 135 -33.17 -4.61 -7.12
N ALA A 136 -31.88 -4.41 -7.01
CA ALA A 136 -30.94 -5.48 -6.63
C ALA A 136 -31.31 -6.06 -5.27
N LYS A 137 -31.46 -7.39 -5.19
CA LYS A 137 -31.81 -8.14 -3.97
C LYS A 137 -30.68 -9.01 -3.46
N LYS A 138 -29.73 -9.33 -4.33
CA LYS A 138 -28.55 -10.15 -4.02
C LYS A 138 -27.33 -9.51 -4.65
N ILE A 139 -26.25 -9.39 -3.87
CA ILE A 139 -24.97 -8.84 -4.32
C ILE A 139 -23.88 -9.79 -3.85
N GLY A 140 -23.08 -10.27 -4.80
CA GLY A 140 -21.90 -11.08 -4.51
C GLY A 140 -20.70 -10.18 -4.19
N LEU A 141 -19.98 -10.48 -3.11
CA LEU A 141 -18.73 -9.82 -2.76
C LEU A 141 -17.58 -10.80 -2.99
N LEU A 142 -16.69 -10.45 -3.92
CA LEU A 142 -15.47 -11.20 -4.17
C LEU A 142 -14.30 -10.53 -3.45
N TYR A 143 -13.56 -11.29 -2.65
CA TYR A 143 -12.40 -10.78 -1.92
C TYR A 143 -11.44 -11.90 -1.54
N ASP A 144 -10.19 -11.53 -1.28
CA ASP A 144 -9.18 -12.45 -0.76
C ASP A 144 -9.15 -12.37 0.78
N MET A 145 -9.43 -13.50 1.45
CA MET A 145 -9.40 -13.60 2.91
C MET A 145 -7.97 -13.54 3.48
N GLY A 146 -6.97 -13.78 2.67
CA GLY A 146 -5.56 -13.72 3.05
C GLY A 146 -4.95 -12.32 2.95
N GLN A 147 -5.72 -11.32 2.50
CA GLN A 147 -5.26 -9.94 2.37
C GLN A 147 -5.93 -9.01 3.38
N ASP A 148 -5.11 -8.39 4.24
CA ASP A 148 -5.58 -7.46 5.27
C ASP A 148 -6.35 -6.27 4.67
N SER A 149 -5.95 -5.79 3.48
CA SER A 149 -6.63 -4.73 2.74
C SER A 149 -8.09 -5.03 2.38
N SER A 150 -8.50 -6.31 2.37
CA SER A 150 -9.89 -6.73 2.11
C SER A 150 -10.80 -6.62 3.35
N THR A 151 -10.25 -6.65 4.54
CA THR A 151 -11.02 -6.82 5.79
C THR A 151 -12.00 -5.69 6.03
N THR A 152 -11.52 -4.46 6.08
CA THR A 152 -12.35 -3.27 6.37
C THR A 152 -13.38 -3.00 5.26
N PRO A 153 -13.03 -2.96 3.95
CA PRO A 153 -14.01 -2.72 2.89
C PRO A 153 -15.12 -3.77 2.83
N ILE A 154 -14.80 -5.05 3.03
CA ILE A 154 -15.79 -6.12 3.00
C ILE A 154 -16.71 -6.08 4.21
N ALA A 155 -16.21 -5.79 5.41
CA ALA A 155 -17.03 -5.62 6.60
C ALA A 155 -18.02 -4.46 6.42
N GLU A 156 -17.56 -3.33 5.90
CA GLU A 156 -18.38 -2.16 5.63
C GLU A 156 -19.43 -2.44 4.54
N ALA A 157 -19.05 -3.12 3.44
CA ALA A 157 -19.98 -3.51 2.39
C ALA A 157 -21.10 -4.41 2.95
N LYS A 158 -20.77 -5.43 3.73
CA LYS A 158 -21.75 -6.31 4.37
C LYS A 158 -22.73 -5.54 5.26
N LYS A 159 -22.20 -4.62 6.08
CA LYS A 159 -23.03 -3.77 6.97
C LYS A 159 -23.99 -2.90 6.18
N GLN A 160 -23.53 -2.26 5.10
CA GLN A 160 -24.36 -1.39 4.28
C GLN A 160 -25.42 -2.16 3.48
N LEU A 161 -25.11 -3.34 2.96
CA LEU A 161 -26.05 -4.21 2.28
C LEU A 161 -27.12 -4.74 3.24
N ALA A 162 -26.72 -5.18 4.44
CA ALA A 162 -27.64 -5.63 5.48
C ALA A 162 -28.61 -4.51 5.89
N ALA A 163 -28.14 -3.26 6.05
CA ALA A 163 -28.99 -2.11 6.36
C ALA A 163 -30.03 -1.81 5.28
N ARG A 164 -29.81 -2.27 4.04
CA ARG A 164 -30.75 -2.14 2.89
C ARG A 164 -31.61 -3.38 2.68
N GLY A 165 -31.51 -4.40 3.54
CA GLY A 165 -32.23 -5.66 3.40
C GLY A 165 -31.78 -6.49 2.19
N VAL A 166 -30.53 -6.37 1.77
CA VAL A 166 -29.93 -7.07 0.64
C VAL A 166 -28.97 -8.14 1.14
N THR A 167 -29.01 -9.32 0.54
CA THR A 167 -28.17 -10.47 0.87
C THR A 167 -27.11 -10.73 -0.18
#